data_f20092c28b323d7fa6b9f5c1ba4c1b53
#
_entry.id   f20092c28b323d7fa6b9f5c1ba4c1b53
#
_cell.length_a   1.000
_cell.length_b   1.000
_cell.length_c   1.000
_cell.angle_alpha   90.00
_cell.angle_beta   90.00
_cell.angle_gamma   90.00
#
_symmetry.space_group_name_H-M   'P 1'
#
loop_
_entity.id
_entity.type
_entity.pdbx_description
1 polymer ?
#
loop_
_entity_poly.entity_id
_entity_poly.type
_entity_poly.pdbx_seq_one_letter_code
_entity_poly.pdbx_strand_id
1 'polypeptide(L)'
;CHSTTSKKGQENEADSILLQEELYPDSIFKSKPIPTEEEQEQSSETTSFVLQPVPRDIPTGEAVSPTSLSMQTEYDYYPLSTTEVKLTVTNYSQQEYMCGNDYSLTYYNNDKRQWETLPTDPIIEDIAWILDPEYPSGEQTIKLYTSEVPNRAGKYRIYKAFNRNAQVAYAEFELVDEAGAKRLRKQMDAASWNGKTISSQNIYGSGMRGDSIFVDLINNSIHFQKLFRKEMLNYSAINYG
;
A
#
# COMPACT_ATOMS: atom_id res chain seq x y z
N CYS A 1 30.02 -1.77 -58.51
CA CYS A 1 31.41 -2.26 -58.73
C CYS A 1 32.00 -2.73 -57.43
N HIS A 2 32.25 -4.02 -57.38
CA HIS A 2 33.42 -4.72 -56.83
C HIS A 2 33.71 -4.54 -55.33
N SER A 3 34.00 -5.47 -54.54
CA SER A 3 34.23 -6.93 -54.57
C SER A 3 34.76 -7.31 -53.19
N THR A 4 34.18 -8.35 -52.60
CA THR A 4 34.83 -9.49 -51.94
C THR A 4 36.20 -9.26 -51.25
N THR A 5 36.41 -9.67 -50.00
CA THR A 5 37.09 -10.94 -49.75
C THR A 5 37.03 -11.38 -48.27
N SER A 6 36.76 -12.65 -48.11
CA SER A 6 36.83 -13.58 -46.99
C SER A 6 38.30 -13.88 -46.58
N LYS A 7 38.53 -14.26 -45.30
CA LYS A 7 39.45 -15.31 -44.78
C LYS A 7 39.27 -15.40 -43.27
N LYS A 8 38.72 -16.48 -42.71
CA LYS A 8 39.30 -17.77 -42.40
C LYS A 8 40.49 -17.72 -41.41
N GLY A 9 40.25 -18.06 -40.15
CA GLY A 9 40.68 -19.29 -39.51
C GLY A 9 41.88 -19.16 -38.59
N GLN A 10 41.74 -19.58 -37.36
CA GLN A 10 42.62 -20.65 -36.82
C GLN A 10 42.29 -20.95 -35.38
N GLU A 11 42.03 -22.21 -35.13
CA GLU A 11 42.08 -22.90 -33.83
C GLU A 11 43.52 -22.92 -33.32
N ASN A 12 43.69 -23.01 -32.00
CA ASN A 12 44.70 -23.78 -31.26
C ASN A 12 44.45 -23.50 -29.78
N GLU A 13 44.28 -24.43 -29.07
CA GLU A 13 44.97 -25.59 -28.47
C GLU A 13 44.90 -25.47 -26.94
N ALA A 14 44.41 -26.55 -26.38
CA ALA A 14 44.38 -26.85 -24.96
C ALA A 14 45.81 -26.95 -24.39
N ASP A 15 45.97 -26.38 -23.19
CA ASP A 15 47.10 -26.75 -22.33
C ASP A 15 46.60 -27.19 -20.97
N SER A 16 46.76 -28.51 -20.77
CA SER A 16 46.57 -29.22 -19.52
C SER A 16 47.77 -28.98 -18.61
N ILE A 17 47.58 -28.43 -17.44
CA ILE A 17 48.62 -28.43 -16.40
C ILE A 17 48.27 -29.43 -15.33
N LEU A 18 49.20 -30.40 -15.24
CA LEU A 18 49.24 -31.52 -14.33
C LEU A 18 49.30 -31.09 -12.86
N LEU A 19 48.50 -31.80 -12.06
CA LEU A 19 48.56 -31.87 -10.60
C LEU A 19 49.89 -32.44 -10.13
N GLN A 20 50.61 -31.76 -9.28
CA GLN A 20 51.65 -32.33 -8.43
C GLN A 20 51.07 -32.55 -7.03
N GLU A 21 50.92 -33.81 -6.67
CA GLU A 21 50.70 -34.25 -5.28
C GLU A 21 52.02 -34.11 -4.51
N GLU A 22 52.03 -33.27 -3.49
CA GLU A 22 53.05 -33.33 -2.46
C GLU A 22 52.53 -34.11 -1.24
N LEU A 23 53.18 -35.28 -1.05
CA LEU A 23 53.09 -36.15 0.10
C LEU A 23 53.66 -35.44 1.36
N TYR A 24 52.88 -35.32 2.40
CA TYR A 24 53.37 -35.03 3.76
C TYR A 24 53.34 -36.30 4.61
N PRO A 25 54.42 -36.58 5.39
CA PRO A 25 54.54 -37.81 6.14
C PRO A 25 53.74 -37.75 7.47
N ASP A 26 53.23 -38.92 7.83
CA ASP A 26 52.60 -39.25 9.10
C ASP A 26 53.44 -38.84 10.32
N SER A 27 52.86 -37.98 11.15
CA SER A 27 53.32 -37.82 12.53
C SER A 27 52.23 -38.22 13.51
N ILE A 28 52.49 -39.27 14.21
CA ILE A 28 51.70 -39.88 15.27
C ILE A 28 51.56 -38.93 16.44
N PHE A 29 50.40 -38.33 16.62
CA PHE A 29 50.03 -37.71 17.89
C PHE A 29 49.01 -38.57 18.61
N LYS A 30 49.47 -39.11 19.76
CA LYS A 30 48.63 -39.78 20.73
C LYS A 30 47.66 -38.75 21.33
N SER A 31 46.39 -38.83 20.98
CA SER A 31 45.32 -38.05 21.62
C SER A 31 45.02 -38.56 23.02
N LYS A 32 45.13 -37.68 24.03
CA LYS A 32 44.52 -37.84 25.35
C LYS A 32 42.98 -37.76 25.17
N PRO A 33 42.22 -38.53 25.98
CA PRO A 33 40.76 -38.40 25.98
C PRO A 33 40.38 -37.02 26.50
N ILE A 34 39.58 -36.28 25.71
CA ILE A 34 38.92 -35.06 26.09
C ILE A 34 37.74 -35.41 27.01
N PRO A 35 37.53 -34.75 28.13
CA PRO A 35 36.37 -34.94 28.99
C PRO A 35 35.10 -34.55 28.21
N THR A 36 34.11 -35.40 28.27
CA THR A 36 32.76 -35.16 27.73
C THR A 36 32.20 -33.97 28.51
N GLU A 37 32.17 -32.78 27.87
CA GLU A 37 31.39 -31.66 28.33
C GLU A 37 29.92 -31.98 28.09
N GLU A 38 29.12 -31.97 29.14
CA GLU A 38 27.69 -32.06 29.13
C GLU A 38 27.16 -30.95 28.19
N GLU A 39 26.38 -31.34 27.22
CA GLU A 39 25.66 -30.44 26.33
C GLU A 39 24.72 -29.55 27.18
N GLN A 40 25.19 -28.35 27.53
CA GLN A 40 24.31 -27.27 27.90
C GLN A 40 23.57 -26.85 26.66
N GLU A 41 22.34 -27.36 26.48
CA GLU A 41 21.34 -26.75 25.62
C GLU A 41 21.12 -25.30 26.09
N GLN A 42 21.93 -24.36 25.61
CA GLN A 42 21.55 -22.97 25.58
C GLN A 42 20.42 -22.84 24.55
N SER A 43 19.18 -22.88 25.06
CA SER A 43 18.05 -22.39 24.30
C SER A 43 18.33 -20.92 23.95
N SER A 44 18.83 -20.68 22.76
CA SER A 44 18.85 -19.34 22.18
C SER A 44 17.39 -18.92 21.99
N GLU A 45 16.81 -18.25 22.98
CA GLU A 45 15.62 -17.45 22.76
C GLU A 45 15.97 -16.43 21.68
N THR A 46 15.62 -16.76 20.45
CA THR A 46 15.63 -15.82 19.34
C THR A 46 14.53 -14.81 19.65
N THR A 47 14.86 -13.78 20.42
CA THR A 47 13.98 -12.63 20.62
C THR A 47 13.81 -11.99 19.23
N SER A 48 12.74 -12.36 18.52
CA SER A 48 12.38 -11.68 17.28
C SER A 48 12.10 -10.22 17.63
N PHE A 49 13.00 -9.34 17.22
CA PHE A 49 12.87 -7.90 17.40
C PHE A 49 11.74 -7.42 16.47
N VAL A 50 10.52 -7.31 17.02
CA VAL A 50 9.38 -6.75 16.28
C VAL A 50 9.53 -5.23 16.32
N LEU A 51 9.86 -4.64 15.18
CA LEU A 51 9.89 -3.19 15.03
C LEU A 51 8.48 -2.63 15.21
N GLN A 52 8.36 -1.63 16.09
CA GLN A 52 7.08 -0.99 16.37
C GLN A 52 6.75 0.06 15.28
N PRO A 53 5.47 0.18 14.90
CA PRO A 53 5.02 1.25 14.02
C PRO A 53 5.31 2.63 14.61
N VAL A 54 5.73 3.57 13.76
CA VAL A 54 6.13 4.92 14.18
C VAL A 54 5.39 5.99 13.39
N PRO A 55 4.96 7.10 14.03
CA PRO A 55 4.44 8.25 13.31
C PRO A 55 5.52 8.87 12.42
N ARG A 56 5.12 9.33 11.22
CA ARG A 56 5.99 10.09 10.31
C ARG A 56 5.51 11.51 10.16
N ASP A 57 6.44 12.44 10.07
CA ASP A 57 6.13 13.85 9.84
C ASP A 57 5.41 14.06 8.51
N ILE A 58 4.50 15.02 8.48
CA ILE A 58 3.84 15.43 7.24
C ILE A 58 4.88 16.08 6.33
N PRO A 59 5.04 15.64 5.06
CA PRO A 59 6.01 16.23 4.15
C PRO A 59 5.68 17.70 3.84
N THR A 60 6.70 18.52 3.64
CA THR A 60 6.60 19.99 3.52
C THR A 60 6.77 20.50 2.08
N GLY A 61 6.75 19.65 1.08
CA GLY A 61 6.87 20.03 -0.33
C GLY A 61 5.73 20.92 -0.84
N GLU A 62 5.89 21.44 -2.05
CA GLU A 62 4.86 22.20 -2.75
C GLU A 62 3.66 21.29 -3.07
N ALA A 63 2.44 21.77 -2.82
CA ALA A 63 1.23 21.00 -3.10
C ALA A 63 1.04 20.82 -4.62
N VAL A 64 0.90 19.59 -5.06
CA VAL A 64 0.62 19.29 -6.48
C VAL A 64 -0.87 19.49 -6.77
N SER A 65 -1.16 20.07 -7.95
CA SER A 65 -2.55 20.19 -8.41
C SER A 65 -3.18 18.79 -8.62
N PRO A 66 -4.39 18.53 -8.10
CA PRO A 66 -5.10 17.27 -8.35
C PRO A 66 -5.38 16.98 -9.84
N THR A 67 -5.33 18.01 -10.69
CA THR A 67 -5.46 17.86 -12.15
C THR A 67 -4.17 17.38 -12.82
N SER A 68 -3.03 17.48 -12.12
CA SER A 68 -1.74 16.97 -12.59
C SER A 68 -1.40 15.61 -11.99
N LEU A 69 -1.60 15.47 -10.67
CA LEU A 69 -1.38 14.23 -9.93
C LEU A 69 -2.48 14.04 -8.91
N SER A 70 -3.26 12.98 -9.02
CA SER A 70 -4.33 12.65 -8.07
C SER A 70 -3.91 11.52 -7.15
N MET A 71 -4.27 11.64 -5.88
CA MET A 71 -4.22 10.56 -4.91
C MET A 71 -5.63 10.29 -4.41
N GLN A 72 -6.07 9.04 -4.45
CA GLN A 72 -7.41 8.65 -4.01
C GLN A 72 -7.36 7.30 -3.29
N THR A 73 -8.16 7.16 -2.25
CA THR A 73 -8.47 5.85 -1.67
C THR A 73 -9.55 5.15 -2.49
N GLU A 74 -9.61 3.81 -2.43
CA GLU A 74 -10.63 3.04 -3.15
C GLU A 74 -12.05 3.46 -2.76
N TYR A 75 -12.27 3.83 -1.49
CA TYR A 75 -13.54 4.35 -0.97
C TYR A 75 -13.32 5.68 -0.26
N ASP A 76 -14.35 6.52 -0.23
CA ASP A 76 -14.35 7.78 0.52
C ASP A 76 -14.62 7.54 2.00
N TYR A 77 -15.37 6.46 2.31
CA TYR A 77 -15.79 6.09 3.66
C TYR A 77 -15.48 4.62 3.94
N TYR A 78 -15.06 4.33 5.17
CA TYR A 78 -14.78 3.00 5.68
C TYR A 78 -15.33 2.82 7.09
N PRO A 79 -15.71 1.59 7.51
CA PRO A 79 -16.08 1.33 8.90
C PRO A 79 -14.87 1.45 9.85
N LEU A 80 -15.12 1.68 11.15
CA LEU A 80 -14.05 1.73 12.17
C LEU A 80 -13.22 0.46 12.28
N SER A 81 -13.78 -0.69 11.89
CA SER A 81 -13.09 -1.99 11.88
C SER A 81 -12.04 -2.14 10.78
N THR A 82 -11.91 -1.16 9.89
CA THR A 82 -10.96 -1.19 8.78
C THR A 82 -9.51 -1.22 9.30
N THR A 83 -8.71 -2.13 8.79
CA THR A 83 -7.28 -2.27 9.11
C THR A 83 -6.36 -1.86 7.96
N GLU A 84 -6.91 -1.74 6.75
CA GLU A 84 -6.15 -1.39 5.55
C GLU A 84 -7.02 -0.57 4.60
N VAL A 85 -6.40 0.38 3.90
CA VAL A 85 -7.04 1.12 2.80
C VAL A 85 -6.15 1.06 1.56
N LYS A 86 -6.76 0.92 0.39
CA LYS A 86 -6.05 0.92 -0.88
C LYS A 86 -5.95 2.36 -1.39
N LEU A 87 -4.71 2.78 -1.69
CA LEU A 87 -4.37 4.08 -2.25
C LEU A 87 -4.00 3.91 -3.72
N THR A 88 -4.58 4.73 -4.59
CA THR A 88 -4.19 4.86 -5.99
C THR A 88 -3.62 6.26 -6.22
N VAL A 89 -2.47 6.32 -6.87
CA VAL A 89 -1.85 7.56 -7.33
C VAL A 89 -1.90 7.57 -8.85
N THR A 90 -2.37 8.65 -9.46
CA THR A 90 -2.51 8.76 -10.92
C THR A 90 -1.94 10.08 -11.43
N ASN A 91 -1.01 10.00 -12.37
CA ASN A 91 -0.43 11.12 -13.09
C ASN A 91 -1.28 11.43 -14.34
N TYR A 92 -1.84 12.62 -14.41
CA TYR A 92 -2.59 13.12 -15.57
C TYR A 92 -1.79 14.10 -16.43
N SER A 93 -0.55 14.37 -16.04
CA SER A 93 0.31 15.34 -16.72
C SER A 93 1.30 14.65 -17.68
N GLN A 94 2.07 15.46 -18.40
CA GLN A 94 3.20 14.97 -19.19
C GLN A 94 4.54 14.98 -18.43
N GLN A 95 4.50 15.34 -17.14
CA GLN A 95 5.68 15.34 -16.27
C GLN A 95 5.83 13.97 -15.60
N GLU A 96 7.05 13.64 -15.24
CA GLU A 96 7.37 12.48 -14.42
C GLU A 96 7.26 12.83 -12.94
N TYR A 97 6.67 11.92 -12.14
CA TYR A 97 6.64 11.98 -10.70
C TYR A 97 7.30 10.75 -10.12
N MET A 98 8.27 10.94 -9.24
CA MET A 98 8.93 9.86 -8.53
C MET A 98 8.59 9.90 -7.05
N CYS A 99 8.19 8.78 -6.46
CA CYS A 99 7.97 8.62 -5.02
C CYS A 99 8.42 7.26 -4.53
N GLY A 100 8.63 7.12 -3.22
CA GLY A 100 8.88 5.83 -2.56
C GLY A 100 7.60 5.17 -2.05
N ASN A 101 7.75 4.07 -1.31
CA ASN A 101 6.65 3.45 -0.56
C ASN A 101 6.30 4.20 0.73
N ASP A 102 7.12 5.17 1.15
CA ASP A 102 6.89 5.98 2.33
C ASP A 102 5.62 6.83 2.22
N TYR A 103 4.97 7.02 3.35
CA TYR A 103 3.79 7.86 3.50
C TYR A 103 3.68 8.35 4.95
N SER A 104 2.94 9.45 5.14
CA SER A 104 2.48 9.89 6.45
C SER A 104 0.98 9.70 6.54
N LEU A 105 0.51 9.13 7.64
CA LEU A 105 -0.91 8.96 7.95
C LEU A 105 -1.30 9.92 9.05
N THR A 106 -2.44 10.60 8.90
CA THR A 106 -2.93 11.56 9.88
C THR A 106 -4.42 11.40 10.14
N TYR A 107 -4.84 11.81 11.34
CA TYR A 107 -6.22 11.94 11.76
C TYR A 107 -6.51 13.38 12.10
N TYR A 108 -7.66 13.92 11.69
CA TYR A 108 -8.10 15.27 12.07
C TYR A 108 -8.77 15.26 13.42
N ASN A 109 -8.10 15.85 14.42
CA ASN A 109 -8.66 16.03 15.75
C ASN A 109 -9.54 17.28 15.77
N ASN A 110 -10.86 17.10 15.87
CA ASN A 110 -11.84 18.18 15.86
C ASN A 110 -11.70 19.12 17.09
N ASP A 111 -11.34 18.59 18.26
CA ASP A 111 -11.23 19.37 19.49
C ASP A 111 -10.00 20.30 19.43
N LYS A 112 -8.89 19.81 18.92
CA LYS A 112 -7.66 20.57 18.74
C LYS A 112 -7.61 21.34 17.41
N ARG A 113 -8.51 21.05 16.47
CA ARG A 113 -8.55 21.59 15.10
C ARG A 113 -7.24 21.43 14.34
N GLN A 114 -6.60 20.25 14.50
CA GLN A 114 -5.31 19.95 13.86
C GLN A 114 -5.24 18.51 13.40
N TRP A 115 -4.33 18.26 12.45
CA TRP A 115 -3.96 16.94 12.01
C TRP A 115 -2.93 16.34 12.98
N GLU A 116 -3.22 15.14 13.50
CA GLU A 116 -2.34 14.35 14.35
C GLU A 116 -1.74 13.22 13.52
N THR A 117 -0.42 13.05 13.57
CA THR A 117 0.26 11.95 12.90
C THR A 117 -0.05 10.62 13.59
N LEU A 118 -0.23 9.57 12.80
CA LEU A 118 -0.53 8.22 13.25
C LEU A 118 0.63 7.28 12.91
N PRO A 119 0.75 6.14 13.62
CA PRO A 119 1.75 5.13 13.32
C PRO A 119 1.65 4.62 11.89
N THR A 120 2.81 4.43 11.26
CA THR A 120 2.98 3.87 9.92
C THR A 120 4.00 2.73 9.97
N ASP A 121 4.19 2.01 8.87
CA ASP A 121 5.11 0.90 8.79
C ASP A 121 6.53 1.33 9.21
N PRO A 122 7.17 0.65 10.18
CA PRO A 122 8.53 0.98 10.62
C PRO A 122 9.58 0.63 9.56
N ILE A 123 9.28 -0.34 8.70
CA ILE A 123 10.14 -0.76 7.60
C ILE A 123 9.55 -0.22 6.30
N ILE A 124 10.35 0.58 5.59
CA ILE A 124 10.01 1.02 4.24
C ILE A 124 10.95 0.30 3.28
N GLU A 125 10.36 -0.41 2.33
CA GLU A 125 11.12 -0.93 1.21
C GLU A 125 11.60 0.25 0.36
N ASP A 126 12.89 0.27 0.03
CA ASP A 126 13.50 1.29 -0.85
C ASP A 126 13.14 1.01 -2.31
N ILE A 127 11.85 1.12 -2.60
CA ILE A 127 11.29 0.97 -3.95
C ILE A 127 10.88 2.36 -4.43
N ALA A 128 11.41 2.77 -5.57
CA ALA A 128 10.99 3.98 -6.24
C ALA A 128 9.89 3.68 -7.27
N TRP A 129 8.81 4.44 -7.21
CA TRP A 129 7.76 4.47 -8.22
C TRP A 129 8.03 5.64 -9.16
N ILE A 130 7.98 5.36 -10.45
CA ILE A 130 8.03 6.37 -11.49
C ILE A 130 6.67 6.37 -12.17
N LEU A 131 5.95 7.48 -12.04
CA LEU A 131 4.66 7.70 -12.67
C LEU A 131 4.86 8.67 -13.84
N ASP A 132 4.82 8.16 -15.03
CA ASP A 132 4.99 8.89 -16.29
C ASP A 132 3.78 8.68 -17.23
N PRO A 133 3.73 9.27 -18.40
CA PRO A 133 2.61 9.07 -19.34
C PRO A 133 2.43 7.63 -19.85
N GLU A 134 3.48 6.79 -19.81
CA GLU A 134 3.43 5.38 -20.21
C GLU A 134 2.89 4.51 -19.06
N TYR A 135 3.32 4.79 -17.81
CA TYR A 135 2.89 4.11 -16.59
C TYR A 135 2.29 5.11 -15.59
N PRO A 136 1.08 5.64 -15.89
CA PRO A 136 0.57 6.81 -15.17
C PRO A 136 0.01 6.49 -13.79
N SER A 137 -0.16 5.24 -13.39
CA SER A 137 -0.81 4.89 -12.12
C SER A 137 -0.05 3.86 -11.32
N GLY A 138 -0.07 4.02 -9.99
CA GLY A 138 0.43 3.05 -9.02
C GLY A 138 -0.56 2.85 -7.88
N GLU A 139 -0.54 1.66 -7.27
CA GLU A 139 -1.40 1.30 -6.14
C GLU A 139 -0.55 0.87 -4.93
N GLN A 140 -0.98 1.24 -3.74
CA GLN A 140 -0.36 0.86 -2.47
C GLN A 140 -1.42 0.54 -1.43
N THR A 141 -1.19 -0.51 -0.63
CA THR A 141 -2.00 -0.79 0.56
C THR A 141 -1.42 -0.04 1.75
N ILE A 142 -2.25 0.74 2.41
CA ILE A 142 -1.93 1.54 3.59
C ILE A 142 -2.50 0.84 4.82
N LYS A 143 -1.65 0.42 5.74
CA LYS A 143 -2.05 -0.23 6.99
C LYS A 143 -2.47 0.80 8.04
N LEU A 144 -3.55 0.50 8.76
CA LEU A 144 -3.98 1.23 9.94
C LEU A 144 -3.60 0.41 11.17
N TYR A 145 -2.65 0.89 11.97
CA TYR A 145 -2.09 0.18 13.13
C TYR A 145 -3.01 0.31 14.35
N THR A 146 -4.15 -0.40 14.29
CA THR A 146 -5.24 -0.29 15.28
C THR A 146 -4.91 -0.89 16.64
N SER A 147 -3.88 -1.74 16.74
CA SER A 147 -3.35 -2.26 18.00
C SER A 147 -2.59 -1.19 18.79
N GLU A 148 -1.91 -0.28 18.11
CA GLU A 148 -1.14 0.83 18.71
C GLU A 148 -2.03 2.03 18.98
N VAL A 149 -2.87 2.39 17.99
CA VAL A 149 -3.81 3.51 18.09
C VAL A 149 -5.17 3.08 17.54
N PRO A 150 -6.18 2.88 18.41
CA PRO A 150 -7.51 2.51 17.95
C PRO A 150 -8.08 3.53 16.95
N ASN A 151 -8.76 3.02 15.93
CA ASN A 151 -9.46 3.85 14.97
C ASN A 151 -10.50 4.75 15.64
N ARG A 152 -10.61 5.96 15.16
CA ARG A 152 -11.58 6.98 15.59
C ARG A 152 -12.44 7.40 14.41
N ALA A 153 -13.73 7.64 14.64
CA ALA A 153 -14.59 8.20 13.59
C ALA A 153 -14.13 9.61 13.21
N GLY A 154 -14.03 9.89 11.92
CA GLY A 154 -13.62 11.19 11.40
C GLY A 154 -12.67 11.09 10.21
N LYS A 155 -12.04 12.21 9.87
CA LYS A 155 -11.24 12.39 8.67
C LYS A 155 -9.80 11.95 8.86
N TYR A 156 -9.29 11.29 7.84
CA TYR A 156 -7.91 10.83 7.72
C TYR A 156 -7.29 11.35 6.44
N ARG A 157 -5.97 11.54 6.45
CA ARG A 157 -5.19 11.84 5.25
C ARG A 157 -3.96 10.97 5.16
N ILE A 158 -3.69 10.53 3.94
CA ILE A 158 -2.45 9.87 3.55
C ILE A 158 -1.68 10.86 2.71
N TYR A 159 -0.47 11.26 3.16
CA TYR A 159 0.41 12.14 2.42
C TYR A 159 1.54 11.34 1.79
N LYS A 160 1.92 11.69 0.56
CA LYS A 160 3.15 11.21 -0.08
C LYS A 160 3.94 12.39 -0.61
N ALA A 161 5.26 12.26 -0.50
CA ALA A 161 6.19 13.19 -1.10
C ALA A 161 6.62 12.68 -2.48
N PHE A 162 6.83 13.61 -3.39
CA PHE A 162 7.28 13.34 -4.75
C PHE A 162 8.53 14.14 -5.07
N ASN A 163 9.33 13.64 -6.03
CA ASN A 163 10.50 14.33 -6.56
C ASN A 163 11.47 14.80 -5.46
N ARG A 164 11.86 13.85 -4.56
CA ARG A 164 12.77 14.11 -3.42
C ARG A 164 12.22 15.17 -2.45
N ASN A 165 10.95 15.06 -2.09
CA ASN A 165 10.24 15.99 -1.19
C ASN A 165 10.03 17.41 -1.77
N ALA A 166 10.27 17.65 -3.04
CA ALA A 166 9.98 18.93 -3.66
C ALA A 166 8.46 19.19 -3.77
N GLN A 167 7.69 18.12 -3.88
CA GLN A 167 6.24 18.18 -4.07
C GLN A 167 5.53 17.22 -3.13
N VAL A 168 4.27 17.54 -2.79
CA VAL A 168 3.42 16.76 -1.90
C VAL A 168 2.00 16.66 -2.45
N ALA A 169 1.39 15.48 -2.32
CA ALA A 169 -0.03 15.27 -2.52
C ALA A 169 -0.61 14.45 -1.37
N TYR A 170 -1.95 14.47 -1.23
CA TYR A 170 -2.64 13.66 -0.24
C TYR A 170 -3.94 13.09 -0.78
N ALA A 171 -4.35 11.95 -0.21
CA ALA A 171 -5.69 11.41 -0.30
C ALA A 171 -6.42 11.59 1.04
N GLU A 172 -7.71 11.91 1.01
CA GLU A 172 -8.57 12.03 2.20
C GLU A 172 -9.61 10.92 2.20
N PHE A 173 -9.87 10.33 3.35
CA PHE A 173 -10.98 9.39 3.57
C PHE A 173 -11.53 9.57 4.97
N GLU A 174 -12.71 9.00 5.25
CA GLU A 174 -13.36 9.07 6.57
C GLU A 174 -13.60 7.66 7.12
N LEU A 175 -13.25 7.43 8.38
CA LEU A 175 -13.72 6.27 9.13
C LEU A 175 -15.02 6.64 9.85
N VAL A 176 -16.01 5.75 9.74
CA VAL A 176 -17.34 5.98 10.33
C VAL A 176 -17.70 4.87 11.30
N ASP A 177 -18.34 5.27 12.39
CA ASP A 177 -19.03 4.36 13.31
C ASP A 177 -20.46 4.07 12.80
N GLU A 178 -21.24 3.32 13.57
CA GLU A 178 -22.63 3.00 13.24
C GLU A 178 -23.49 4.27 13.08
N ALA A 179 -23.26 5.29 13.89
CA ALA A 179 -23.99 6.58 13.77
C ALA A 179 -23.62 7.29 12.47
N GLY A 180 -22.33 7.28 12.11
CA GLY A 180 -21.83 7.79 10.84
C GLY A 180 -22.42 7.03 9.64
N ALA A 181 -22.41 5.70 9.68
CA ALA A 181 -23.02 4.87 8.63
C ALA A 181 -24.53 5.16 8.48
N LYS A 182 -25.24 5.36 9.59
CA LYS A 182 -26.67 5.75 9.59
C LYS A 182 -26.86 7.13 8.95
N ARG A 183 -25.96 8.07 9.19
CA ARG A 183 -25.96 9.38 8.53
C ARG A 183 -25.76 9.25 7.02
N LEU A 184 -24.76 8.45 6.59
CA LEU A 184 -24.48 8.20 5.19
C LEU A 184 -25.68 7.57 4.47
N ARG A 185 -26.31 6.56 5.09
CA ARG A 185 -27.51 5.95 4.54
C ARG A 185 -28.64 6.97 4.35
N LYS A 186 -28.91 7.83 5.35
CA LYS A 186 -29.94 8.87 5.22
C LYS A 186 -29.66 9.83 4.07
N GLN A 187 -28.39 10.20 3.86
CA GLN A 187 -27.98 11.06 2.74
C GLN A 187 -28.21 10.35 1.40
N MET A 188 -27.83 9.07 1.31
CA MET A 188 -28.08 8.23 0.16
C MET A 188 -29.59 8.10 -0.15
N ASP A 189 -30.41 7.76 0.85
CA ASP A 189 -31.84 7.64 0.71
C ASP A 189 -32.46 8.98 0.21
N ALA A 190 -32.07 10.11 0.79
CA ALA A 190 -32.53 11.42 0.35
C ALA A 190 -32.12 11.75 -1.10
N ALA A 191 -30.91 11.37 -1.52
CA ALA A 191 -30.47 11.53 -2.89
C ALA A 191 -31.23 10.59 -3.86
N SER A 192 -31.55 9.38 -3.43
CA SER A 192 -32.33 8.42 -4.22
C SER A 192 -33.76 8.92 -4.49
N TRP A 193 -34.45 9.50 -3.52
CA TRP A 193 -35.77 10.08 -3.69
C TRP A 193 -35.84 11.21 -4.74
N ASN A 194 -34.72 11.89 -4.98
CA ASN A 194 -34.67 12.95 -6.00
C ASN A 194 -34.65 12.40 -7.44
N GLY A 195 -34.37 11.10 -7.65
CA GLY A 195 -34.46 10.39 -8.93
C GLY A 195 -33.65 10.97 -10.07
N LYS A 196 -32.59 11.78 -9.78
CA LYS A 196 -31.86 12.56 -10.80
C LYS A 196 -30.74 11.80 -11.49
N THR A 197 -30.25 10.71 -10.90
CA THR A 197 -29.17 9.91 -11.46
C THR A 197 -29.65 8.54 -11.87
N ILE A 198 -28.89 7.86 -12.74
CA ILE A 198 -29.19 6.48 -13.16
C ILE A 198 -29.17 5.56 -11.95
N SER A 199 -28.21 5.75 -11.04
CA SER A 199 -28.10 4.95 -9.83
C SER A 199 -29.29 5.14 -8.90
N SER A 200 -29.78 6.37 -8.72
CA SER A 200 -30.95 6.65 -7.87
C SER A 200 -32.23 5.96 -8.38
N GLN A 201 -32.39 5.81 -9.70
CA GLN A 201 -33.51 5.10 -10.32
C GLN A 201 -33.36 3.57 -10.26
N ASN A 202 -32.16 3.07 -9.99
CA ASN A 202 -31.85 1.64 -9.92
C ASN A 202 -31.97 1.07 -8.48
N ILE A 203 -32.24 1.89 -7.46
CA ILE A 203 -32.42 1.43 -6.08
C ILE A 203 -33.85 0.93 -5.89
N TYR A 204 -33.98 -0.36 -5.48
CA TYR A 204 -35.25 -0.96 -5.08
C TYR A 204 -35.49 -0.81 -3.57
N GLY A 205 -34.44 -0.93 -2.77
CA GLY A 205 -34.51 -0.83 -1.32
C GLY A 205 -33.16 -0.58 -0.67
N SER A 206 -33.19 -0.20 0.61
CA SER A 206 -31.98 -0.08 1.42
C SER A 206 -32.24 -0.48 2.87
N GLY A 207 -31.19 -1.02 3.52
CA GLY A 207 -31.23 -1.44 4.91
C GLY A 207 -29.92 -1.19 5.62
N MET A 208 -29.88 -1.47 6.94
CA MET A 208 -28.65 -1.43 7.74
C MET A 208 -28.57 -2.61 8.70
N ARG A 209 -27.33 -3.05 8.95
CA ARG A 209 -27.01 -3.97 10.05
C ARG A 209 -25.65 -3.56 10.62
N GLY A 210 -25.67 -3.00 11.85
CA GLY A 210 -24.48 -2.37 12.41
C GLY A 210 -24.05 -1.20 11.55
N ASP A 211 -22.77 -1.18 11.17
CA ASP A 211 -22.16 -0.16 10.28
C ASP A 211 -22.28 -0.50 8.79
N SER A 212 -22.80 -1.68 8.44
CA SER A 212 -22.98 -2.09 7.04
C SER A 212 -24.30 -1.58 6.46
N ILE A 213 -24.24 -1.07 5.22
CA ILE A 213 -25.39 -0.62 4.45
C ILE A 213 -25.72 -1.69 3.40
N PHE A 214 -26.96 -2.11 3.33
CA PHE A 214 -27.48 -3.02 2.31
C PHE A 214 -28.25 -2.20 1.27
N VAL A 215 -28.00 -2.43 -0.01
CA VAL A 215 -28.66 -1.75 -1.09
C VAL A 215 -29.13 -2.78 -2.11
N ASP A 216 -30.45 -2.86 -2.27
CA ASP A 216 -31.05 -3.72 -3.27
C ASP A 216 -31.17 -2.96 -4.59
N LEU A 217 -30.48 -3.42 -5.61
CA LEU A 217 -30.46 -2.81 -6.95
C LEU A 217 -31.40 -3.58 -7.89
N ILE A 218 -32.17 -2.87 -8.70
CA ILE A 218 -32.99 -3.46 -9.78
C ILE A 218 -32.09 -4.19 -10.77
N ASN A 219 -30.96 -3.57 -11.13
CA ASN A 219 -29.89 -4.21 -11.91
C ASN A 219 -28.61 -4.23 -11.06
N ASN A 220 -28.27 -5.40 -10.53
CA ASN A 220 -27.13 -5.61 -9.62
C ASN A 220 -25.85 -6.05 -10.36
N SER A 221 -25.63 -5.66 -11.61
CA SER A 221 -24.38 -5.94 -12.30
C SER A 221 -23.23 -5.11 -11.73
N ILE A 222 -21.99 -5.60 -11.90
CA ILE A 222 -20.76 -4.89 -11.46
C ILE A 222 -20.70 -3.46 -12.04
N HIS A 223 -21.19 -3.27 -13.26
CA HIS A 223 -21.26 -1.94 -13.86
C HIS A 223 -22.14 -0.98 -13.05
N PHE A 224 -23.33 -1.42 -12.64
CA PHE A 224 -24.26 -0.59 -11.85
C PHE A 224 -23.78 -0.41 -10.40
N GLN A 225 -23.12 -1.39 -9.79
CA GLN A 225 -22.48 -1.22 -8.49
C GLN A 225 -21.37 -0.15 -8.52
N LYS A 226 -20.53 -0.15 -9.58
CA LYS A 226 -19.50 0.90 -9.76
C LYS A 226 -20.13 2.28 -10.00
N LEU A 227 -21.19 2.34 -10.80
CA LEU A 227 -21.92 3.58 -11.07
C LEU A 227 -22.56 4.11 -9.77
N PHE A 228 -23.16 3.24 -8.99
CA PHE A 228 -23.74 3.58 -7.69
C PHE A 228 -22.68 4.20 -6.76
N ARG A 229 -21.51 3.59 -6.63
CA ARG A 229 -20.42 4.14 -5.80
C ARG A 229 -20.01 5.54 -6.24
N LYS A 230 -19.94 5.76 -7.54
CA LYS A 230 -19.56 7.06 -8.12
C LYS A 230 -20.64 8.14 -7.93
N GLU A 231 -21.91 7.80 -8.04
CA GLU A 231 -23.01 8.77 -8.08
C GLU A 231 -23.71 8.96 -6.74
N MET A 232 -23.71 7.94 -5.89
CA MET A 232 -24.54 7.93 -4.67
C MET A 232 -23.74 7.88 -3.38
N LEU A 233 -22.92 6.84 -3.19
CA LEU A 233 -22.17 6.64 -1.96
C LEU A 233 -20.98 5.68 -2.17
N ASN A 234 -19.78 6.20 -1.99
CA ASN A 234 -18.54 5.41 -2.07
C ASN A 234 -18.09 4.93 -0.67
N TYR A 235 -18.85 3.99 -0.11
CA TYR A 235 -18.60 3.38 1.20
C TYR A 235 -18.21 1.91 1.06
N SER A 236 -17.12 1.50 1.74
CA SER A 236 -16.57 0.14 1.60
C SER A 236 -17.50 -0.96 2.12
N ALA A 237 -18.30 -0.68 3.17
CA ALA A 237 -19.22 -1.64 3.77
C ALA A 237 -20.64 -1.60 3.17
N ILE A 238 -20.74 -1.33 1.84
CA ILE A 238 -21.98 -1.53 1.10
C ILE A 238 -22.05 -2.97 0.60
N ASN A 239 -23.17 -3.62 0.89
CA ASN A 239 -23.55 -4.94 0.40
C ASN A 239 -24.68 -4.79 -0.61
N TYR A 240 -24.51 -5.33 -1.79
CA TYR A 240 -25.50 -5.27 -2.86
C TYR A 240 -26.31 -6.55 -2.91
N GLY A 241 -27.67 -6.44 -2.90
CA GLY A 241 -28.63 -7.50 -3.10
C GLY A 241 -29.22 -7.49 -4.52
#